data_8f5f70d1653275a4372bb7f7c4ee7154
#
_entry.id   8f5f70d1653275a4372bb7f7c4ee7154
#
_cell.length_a   1.000
_cell.length_b   1.000
_cell.length_c   1.000
_cell.angle_alpha   90.00
_cell.angle_beta   90.00
_cell.angle_gamma   90.00
#
_symmetry.space_group_name_H-M   'P 1'
#
loop_
_entity.id
_entity.type
_entity.pdbx_description
1 polymer ?
#
loop_
_entity_poly.entity_id
_entity_poly.type
_entity_poly.pdbx_seq_one_letter_code
_entity_poly.pdbx_strand_id
1 'polypeptide(L)'
;PLPPPEKIEDLKKELDTYIGLGEVKREVNNLINMATVFKRREEMGLPNADFSLHMVFTGNPGTGKTMIARLMARIYRSLGILSKGQLVEVDRSGLVAGYVGQTAIKTSKVIEKALGGVLFIDEAYALNGKGDNDFGQEAIDTLLKAMEDHRDDLVVIVAGYDGLMEKFIHSNPGLESRFNRYLHFDDYSLDEMLEIF
;
A
#
# COMPACT_ATOMS: atom_id res chain seq x y z
N PRO A 1 11.06 -10.14 20.58
CA PRO A 1 11.97 -9.39 19.70
C PRO A 1 11.76 -9.75 18.25
N LEU A 2 11.80 -8.75 17.38
CA LEU A 2 11.67 -8.95 15.95
C LEU A 2 12.92 -9.60 15.38
N PRO A 3 12.81 -10.52 14.40
CA PRO A 3 13.97 -11.02 13.70
C PRO A 3 14.70 -9.89 12.97
N PRO A 4 15.99 -10.03 12.66
CA PRO A 4 16.72 -8.99 11.92
C PRO A 4 16.11 -8.80 10.52
N PRO A 5 16.20 -7.59 9.94
CA PRO A 5 15.71 -7.35 8.59
C PRO A 5 16.42 -8.22 7.56
N GLU A 6 15.69 -8.61 6.52
CA GLU A 6 16.25 -9.37 5.41
C GLU A 6 17.17 -8.50 4.56
N LYS A 7 18.07 -9.11 3.81
CA LYS A 7 18.96 -8.39 2.91
C LYS A 7 18.21 -7.99 1.64
N ILE A 8 18.41 -6.75 1.20
CA ILE A 8 17.73 -6.23 0.00
C ILE A 8 18.03 -7.08 -1.25
N GLU A 9 19.23 -7.61 -1.36
CA GLU A 9 19.62 -8.47 -2.49
C GLU A 9 18.78 -9.75 -2.53
N ASP A 10 18.48 -10.33 -1.38
CA ASP A 10 17.65 -11.54 -1.29
C ASP A 10 16.21 -11.25 -1.69
N LEU A 11 15.70 -10.09 -1.29
CA LEU A 11 14.34 -9.65 -1.64
C LEU A 11 14.21 -9.34 -3.14
N LYS A 12 15.24 -8.76 -3.75
CA LYS A 12 15.28 -8.55 -5.21
C LYS A 12 15.28 -9.87 -5.96
N LYS A 13 16.01 -10.87 -5.48
CA LYS A 13 16.01 -12.22 -6.06
C LYS A 13 14.62 -12.87 -5.95
N GLU A 14 13.97 -12.72 -4.79
CA GLU A 14 12.61 -13.24 -4.61
C GLU A 14 11.65 -12.59 -5.61
N LEU A 15 11.74 -11.27 -5.81
CA LEU A 15 10.94 -10.56 -6.81
C LEU A 15 11.13 -11.17 -8.22
N ASP A 16 12.37 -11.48 -8.58
CA ASP A 16 12.67 -12.06 -9.89
C ASP A 16 12.10 -13.46 -10.06
N THR A 17 11.82 -14.18 -8.97
CA THR A 17 11.23 -15.53 -9.06
C THR A 17 9.74 -15.51 -9.36
N TYR A 18 9.07 -14.38 -9.21
CA TYR A 18 7.64 -14.28 -9.49
C TYR A 18 7.41 -14.34 -11.00
N ILE A 19 6.39 -15.10 -11.39
CA ILE A 19 6.07 -15.36 -12.79
C ILE A 19 5.37 -14.13 -13.38
N GLY A 20 5.80 -13.72 -14.59
CA GLY A 20 5.25 -12.53 -15.23
C GLY A 20 5.60 -11.27 -14.50
N LEU A 21 4.68 -10.31 -14.47
CA LEU A 21 4.81 -9.05 -13.72
C LEU A 21 6.02 -8.20 -14.14
N GLY A 22 6.41 -8.27 -15.44
CA GLY A 22 7.60 -7.58 -15.93
C GLY A 22 7.61 -6.08 -15.65
N GLU A 23 6.49 -5.40 -15.87
CA GLU A 23 6.34 -3.99 -15.59
C GLU A 23 6.36 -3.70 -14.09
N VAL A 24 5.65 -4.54 -13.31
CA VAL A 24 5.63 -4.44 -11.85
C VAL A 24 7.05 -4.61 -11.29
N LYS A 25 7.80 -5.59 -11.77
CA LYS A 25 9.18 -5.82 -11.35
C LYS A 25 10.06 -4.59 -11.60
N ARG A 26 9.94 -3.97 -12.77
CA ARG A 26 10.69 -2.74 -13.10
C ARG A 26 10.31 -1.61 -12.17
N GLU A 27 9.02 -1.37 -11.94
CA GLU A 27 8.54 -0.30 -11.08
C GLU A 27 8.95 -0.51 -9.62
N VAL A 28 8.91 -1.75 -9.12
CA VAL A 28 9.36 -2.07 -7.76
C VAL A 28 10.87 -1.80 -7.64
N ASN A 29 11.67 -2.20 -8.62
CA ASN A 29 13.11 -1.91 -8.61
C ASN A 29 13.39 -0.41 -8.66
N ASN A 30 12.67 0.34 -9.47
CA ASN A 30 12.77 1.81 -9.49
C ASN A 30 12.43 2.40 -8.12
N LEU A 31 11.38 1.90 -7.49
CA LEU A 31 10.96 2.38 -6.19
C LEU A 31 12.00 2.06 -5.11
N ILE A 32 12.62 0.89 -5.16
CA ILE A 32 13.74 0.53 -4.26
C ILE A 32 14.87 1.54 -4.40
N ASN A 33 15.25 1.87 -5.64
CA ASN A 33 16.31 2.84 -5.90
C ASN A 33 15.96 4.23 -5.36
N MET A 34 14.75 4.70 -5.62
CA MET A 34 14.28 5.99 -5.12
C MET A 34 14.22 6.03 -3.59
N ALA A 35 13.70 4.97 -2.97
CA ALA A 35 13.60 4.87 -1.52
C ALA A 35 14.99 4.82 -0.87
N THR A 36 15.94 4.15 -1.49
CA THR A 36 17.32 4.10 -1.02
C THR A 36 17.97 5.50 -1.04
N VAL A 37 17.78 6.25 -2.11
CA VAL A 37 18.27 7.63 -2.21
C VAL A 37 17.61 8.53 -1.17
N PHE A 38 16.29 8.42 -1.02
CA PHE A 38 15.53 9.17 -0.02
C PHE A 38 16.08 8.94 1.39
N LYS A 39 16.28 7.68 1.75
CA LYS A 39 16.79 7.30 3.08
C LYS A 39 18.20 7.82 3.31
N ARG A 40 19.06 7.73 2.31
CA ARG A 40 20.44 8.23 2.40
C ARG A 40 20.47 9.75 2.58
N ARG A 41 19.64 10.47 1.84
CA ARG A 41 19.54 11.92 1.98
C ARG A 41 19.04 12.32 3.37
N GLU A 42 18.06 11.61 3.88
CA GLU A 42 17.56 11.83 5.24
C GLU A 42 18.64 11.62 6.29
N GLU A 43 19.41 10.55 6.18
CA GLU A 43 20.55 10.26 7.08
C GLU A 43 21.64 11.33 7.03
N MET A 44 21.82 11.95 5.88
CA MET A 44 22.79 13.03 5.67
C MET A 44 22.24 14.40 6.06
N GLY A 45 21.00 14.49 6.51
CA GLY A 45 20.36 15.76 6.85
C GLY A 45 20.02 16.64 5.65
N LEU A 46 20.03 16.08 4.45
CA LEU A 46 19.69 16.81 3.23
C LEU A 46 18.19 16.92 3.04
N PRO A 47 17.68 18.03 2.48
CA PRO A 47 16.24 18.15 2.23
C PRO A 47 15.80 17.16 1.14
N ASN A 48 14.63 16.56 1.35
CA ASN A 48 13.96 15.74 0.36
C ASN A 48 12.78 16.52 -0.23
N ALA A 49 12.55 16.31 -1.52
CA ALA A 49 11.30 16.72 -2.13
C ALA A 49 10.17 15.87 -1.52
N ASP A 50 8.93 16.34 -1.62
CA ASP A 50 7.77 15.56 -1.16
C ASP A 50 7.76 14.21 -1.85
N PHE A 51 8.01 13.17 -1.07
CA PHE A 51 8.09 11.81 -1.56
C PHE A 51 7.14 10.93 -0.75
N SER A 52 6.13 10.40 -1.42
CA SER A 52 5.16 9.51 -0.81
C SER A 52 5.44 8.08 -1.25
N LEU A 53 5.45 7.16 -0.28
CA LEU A 53 5.55 5.72 -0.53
C LEU A 53 4.18 5.06 -0.61
N HIS A 54 3.11 5.80 -0.38
CA HIS A 54 1.76 5.29 -0.53
C HIS A 54 1.47 5.02 -2.01
N MET A 55 0.76 3.95 -2.28
CA MET A 55 0.54 3.49 -3.66
C MET A 55 -0.89 3.07 -3.93
N VAL A 56 -1.25 3.15 -5.20
CA VAL A 56 -2.49 2.58 -5.73
C VAL A 56 -2.12 1.38 -6.60
N PHE A 57 -2.63 0.21 -6.26
CA PHE A 57 -2.45 -1.01 -7.05
C PHE A 57 -3.74 -1.25 -7.85
N THR A 58 -3.61 -1.32 -9.15
CA THR A 58 -4.75 -1.52 -10.03
C THR A 58 -4.63 -2.82 -10.82
N GLY A 59 -5.76 -3.42 -11.16
CA GLY A 59 -5.82 -4.64 -11.94
C GLY A 59 -6.90 -5.59 -11.44
N ASN A 60 -7.09 -6.66 -12.19
CA ASN A 60 -8.09 -7.68 -11.87
C ASN A 60 -7.68 -8.52 -10.66
N PRO A 61 -8.64 -9.20 -9.99
CA PRO A 61 -8.31 -10.13 -8.91
C PRO A 61 -7.37 -11.24 -9.38
N GLY A 62 -6.53 -11.74 -8.49
CA GLY A 62 -5.63 -12.86 -8.80
C GLY A 62 -4.41 -12.50 -9.63
N THR A 63 -4.04 -11.23 -9.70
CA THR A 63 -2.89 -10.76 -10.48
C THR A 63 -1.63 -10.54 -9.65
N GLY A 64 -1.65 -10.86 -8.36
CA GLY A 64 -0.46 -10.78 -7.50
C GLY A 64 -0.32 -9.52 -6.66
N LYS A 65 -1.38 -8.70 -6.57
CA LYS A 65 -1.32 -7.43 -5.82
C LYS A 65 -0.92 -7.61 -4.36
N THR A 66 -1.59 -8.51 -3.64
CA THR A 66 -1.29 -8.76 -2.22
C THR A 66 0.12 -9.31 -2.04
N MET A 67 0.54 -10.21 -2.91
CA MET A 67 1.87 -10.81 -2.88
C MET A 67 2.96 -9.74 -3.01
N ILE A 68 2.81 -8.82 -3.93
CA ILE A 68 3.76 -7.71 -4.14
C ILE A 68 3.71 -6.73 -2.97
N ALA A 69 2.52 -6.43 -2.44
CA ALA A 69 2.39 -5.55 -1.27
C ALA A 69 3.13 -6.13 -0.06
N ARG A 70 3.05 -7.44 0.15
CA ARG A 70 3.76 -8.14 1.23
C ARG A 70 5.27 -8.07 1.04
N LEU A 71 5.72 -8.27 -0.18
CA LEU A 71 7.15 -8.15 -0.52
C LEU A 71 7.64 -6.71 -0.29
N MET A 72 6.86 -5.73 -0.69
CA MET A 72 7.21 -4.31 -0.50
C MET A 72 7.34 -3.94 0.98
N ALA A 73 6.47 -4.49 1.84
CA ALA A 73 6.59 -4.26 3.28
C ALA A 73 7.95 -4.77 3.81
N ARG A 74 8.38 -5.93 3.36
CA ARG A 74 9.68 -6.51 3.71
C ARG A 74 10.85 -5.70 3.15
N ILE A 75 10.70 -5.22 1.93
CA ILE A 75 11.70 -4.35 1.28
C ILE A 75 11.88 -3.05 2.07
N TYR A 76 10.79 -2.39 2.44
CA TYR A 76 10.86 -1.13 3.18
C TYR A 76 11.48 -1.33 4.58
N ARG A 77 11.22 -2.48 5.20
CA ARG A 77 11.90 -2.82 6.44
C ARG A 77 13.40 -3.01 6.21
N SER A 78 13.78 -3.73 5.16
CA SER A 78 15.17 -3.96 4.80
C SER A 78 15.93 -2.65 4.58
N LEU A 79 15.27 -1.66 3.97
CA LEU A 79 15.84 -0.33 3.73
C LEU A 79 15.81 0.58 4.97
N GLY A 80 15.23 0.14 6.07
CA GLY A 80 15.13 0.95 7.28
C GLY A 80 14.03 2.03 7.24
N ILE A 81 13.11 1.93 6.29
CA ILE A 81 11.99 2.86 6.14
C ILE A 81 10.85 2.50 7.08
N LEU A 82 10.54 1.21 7.19
CA LEU A 82 9.54 0.70 8.13
C LEU A 82 10.22 -0.07 9.25
N SER A 83 9.72 0.08 10.46
CA SER A 83 10.33 -0.52 11.65
C SER A 83 10.03 -2.02 11.80
N LYS A 84 8.90 -2.51 11.26
CA LYS A 84 8.46 -3.90 11.45
C LYS A 84 8.26 -4.67 10.14
N GLY A 85 7.70 -4.04 9.12
CA GLY A 85 7.55 -4.65 7.79
C GLY A 85 6.43 -5.68 7.67
N GLN A 86 5.43 -5.67 8.55
CA GLN A 86 4.26 -6.54 8.44
C GLN A 86 3.24 -5.97 7.46
N LEU A 87 2.39 -6.82 6.94
CA LEU A 87 1.26 -6.42 6.10
C LEU A 87 -0.05 -6.69 6.85
N VAL A 88 -0.91 -5.69 6.91
CA VAL A 88 -2.29 -5.84 7.39
C VAL A 88 -3.21 -5.63 6.20
N GLU A 89 -3.93 -6.68 5.81
CA GLU A 89 -4.86 -6.66 4.69
C GLU A 89 -6.28 -6.51 5.20
N VAL A 90 -7.01 -5.55 4.65
CA VAL A 90 -8.42 -5.31 5.00
C VAL A 90 -9.21 -4.90 3.76
N ASP A 91 -10.53 -4.93 3.90
CA ASP A 91 -11.48 -4.34 2.96
C ASP A 91 -12.42 -3.41 3.73
N ARG A 92 -13.48 -2.93 3.07
CA ARG A 92 -14.47 -2.05 3.72
C ARG A 92 -15.01 -2.67 5.02
N SER A 93 -15.31 -3.98 5.01
CA SER A 93 -15.90 -4.62 6.19
C SER A 93 -14.99 -4.60 7.42
N GLY A 94 -13.68 -4.55 7.20
CA GLY A 94 -12.70 -4.43 8.28
C GLY A 94 -12.52 -3.03 8.83
N LEU A 95 -13.00 -2.01 8.12
CA LEU A 95 -12.81 -0.61 8.48
C LEU A 95 -14.08 0.08 8.94
N VAL A 96 -15.21 -0.24 8.34
CA VAL A 96 -16.48 0.44 8.56
C VAL A 96 -17.35 -0.33 9.54
N ALA A 97 -17.92 0.39 10.50
CA ALA A 97 -18.89 -0.14 11.46
C ALA A 97 -20.31 0.31 11.07
N GLY A 98 -21.32 -0.29 11.70
CA GLY A 98 -22.71 0.02 11.40
C GLY A 98 -23.34 1.15 12.21
N TYR A 99 -22.57 1.80 13.07
CA TYR A 99 -23.08 2.81 14.00
C TYR A 99 -22.21 4.08 13.98
N VAL A 100 -22.85 5.22 14.27
CA VAL A 100 -22.18 6.52 14.36
C VAL A 100 -21.04 6.48 15.40
N GLY A 101 -19.88 6.98 15.04
CA GLY A 101 -18.71 7.06 15.93
C GLY A 101 -17.91 5.77 16.06
N GLN A 102 -18.44 4.63 15.61
CA GLN A 102 -17.77 3.35 15.73
C GLN A 102 -16.78 3.08 14.59
N THR A 103 -16.98 3.71 13.45
CA THR A 103 -16.09 3.52 12.29
C THR A 103 -14.69 4.07 12.58
N ALA A 104 -14.57 5.26 13.16
CA ALA A 104 -13.28 5.83 13.51
C ALA A 104 -12.51 4.92 14.48
N ILE A 105 -13.19 4.36 15.48
CA ILE A 105 -12.59 3.44 16.45
C ILE A 105 -12.10 2.17 15.75
N LYS A 106 -12.95 1.56 14.92
CA LYS A 106 -12.63 0.34 14.19
C LYS A 106 -11.45 0.55 13.25
N THR A 107 -11.47 1.64 12.48
CA THR A 107 -10.39 2.01 11.56
C THR A 107 -9.09 2.26 12.33
N SER A 108 -9.14 2.98 13.44
CA SER A 108 -7.96 3.26 14.26
C SER A 108 -7.31 1.98 14.79
N LYS A 109 -8.10 0.99 15.19
CA LYS A 109 -7.56 -0.30 15.66
C LYS A 109 -6.83 -1.05 14.56
N VAL A 110 -7.34 -1.01 13.34
CA VAL A 110 -6.68 -1.63 12.18
C VAL A 110 -5.38 -0.91 11.88
N ILE A 111 -5.39 0.42 11.92
CA ILE A 111 -4.19 1.24 11.68
C ILE A 111 -3.12 0.92 12.74
N GLU A 112 -3.48 0.79 14.01
CA GLU A 112 -2.54 0.43 15.07
C GLU A 112 -1.81 -0.89 14.76
N LYS A 113 -2.51 -1.88 14.23
CA LYS A 113 -1.92 -3.16 13.84
C LYS A 113 -0.95 -2.99 12.67
N ALA A 114 -1.16 -2.00 11.82
CA ALA A 114 -0.34 -1.75 10.64
C ALA A 114 0.85 -0.83 10.92
N LEU A 115 0.90 -0.16 12.06
CA LEU A 115 2.02 0.74 12.39
C LEU A 115 3.34 -0.03 12.35
N GLY A 116 4.33 0.56 11.69
CA GLY A 116 5.61 -0.08 11.43
C GLY A 116 5.61 -0.94 10.18
N GLY A 117 4.50 -1.03 9.46
CA GLY A 117 4.33 -1.87 8.29
C GLY A 117 3.45 -1.24 7.23
N VAL A 118 2.80 -2.09 6.46
CA VAL A 118 1.92 -1.69 5.35
C VAL A 118 0.48 -2.04 5.67
N LEU A 119 -0.41 -1.07 5.49
CA LEU A 119 -1.85 -1.29 5.48
C LEU A 119 -2.30 -1.43 4.02
N PHE A 120 -2.84 -2.59 3.68
CA PHE A 120 -3.33 -2.90 2.33
C PHE A 120 -4.85 -2.93 2.36
N ILE A 121 -5.48 -2.01 1.64
CA ILE A 121 -6.94 -1.90 1.58
C ILE A 121 -7.41 -2.38 0.22
N ASP A 122 -8.00 -3.56 0.18
CA ASP A 122 -8.51 -4.13 -1.06
C ASP A 122 -9.89 -3.58 -1.39
N GLU A 123 -10.15 -3.39 -2.68
CA GLU A 123 -11.39 -2.79 -3.17
C GLU A 123 -11.73 -1.48 -2.46
N ALA A 124 -10.72 -0.62 -2.31
CA ALA A 124 -10.81 0.61 -1.51
C ALA A 124 -11.92 1.56 -1.98
N TYR A 125 -12.29 1.51 -3.26
CA TYR A 125 -13.41 2.31 -3.79
C TYR A 125 -14.73 2.02 -3.07
N ALA A 126 -14.87 0.87 -2.43
CA ALA A 126 -16.06 0.54 -1.65
C ALA A 126 -16.25 1.46 -0.43
N LEU A 127 -15.21 2.20 -0.04
CA LEU A 127 -15.31 3.22 1.02
C LEU A 127 -16.09 4.45 0.56
N ASN A 128 -16.20 4.68 -0.75
CA ASN A 128 -17.10 5.68 -1.31
C ASN A 128 -18.51 5.13 -1.32
N GLY A 129 -19.16 5.13 -0.17
CA GLY A 129 -20.52 4.63 -0.04
C GLY A 129 -21.54 5.55 -0.71
N LYS A 130 -22.67 4.96 -1.08
CA LYS A 130 -23.83 5.69 -1.58
C LYS A 130 -24.86 5.77 -0.44
N GLY A 131 -25.07 6.95 0.14
CA GLY A 131 -26.11 7.10 1.13
C GLY A 131 -25.85 8.22 2.12
N ASP A 132 -26.88 8.55 2.89
CA ASP A 132 -26.88 9.67 3.84
C ASP A 132 -25.99 9.42 5.06
N ASN A 133 -25.66 8.16 5.36
CA ASN A 133 -24.78 7.78 6.46
C ASN A 133 -23.47 7.25 5.87
N ASP A 134 -22.58 8.17 5.52
CA ASP A 134 -21.33 7.81 4.88
C ASP A 134 -20.26 7.43 5.91
N PHE A 135 -20.41 6.24 6.47
CA PHE A 135 -19.40 5.69 7.38
C PHE A 135 -18.07 5.42 6.67
N GLY A 136 -18.12 5.24 5.35
CA GLY A 136 -16.91 5.11 4.54
C GLY A 136 -16.09 6.39 4.55
N GLN A 137 -16.73 7.56 4.50
CA GLN A 137 -16.03 8.85 4.59
C GLN A 137 -15.35 9.02 5.94
N GLU A 138 -15.97 8.56 7.03
CA GLU A 138 -15.37 8.57 8.35
C GLU A 138 -14.09 7.71 8.39
N ALA A 139 -14.12 6.54 7.74
CA ALA A 139 -12.94 5.69 7.62
C ALA A 139 -11.83 6.37 6.82
N ILE A 140 -12.18 7.01 5.69
CA ILE A 140 -11.23 7.76 4.87
C ILE A 140 -10.58 8.90 5.67
N ASP A 141 -11.38 9.67 6.38
CA ASP A 141 -10.86 10.80 7.19
C ASP A 141 -9.93 10.32 8.30
N THR A 142 -10.29 9.23 8.96
CA THR A 142 -9.44 8.61 10.00
C THR A 142 -8.13 8.13 9.40
N LEU A 143 -8.19 7.49 8.24
CA LEU A 143 -7.02 7.01 7.52
C LEU A 143 -6.08 8.15 7.12
N LEU A 144 -6.63 9.21 6.52
CA LEU A 144 -5.84 10.35 6.08
C LEU A 144 -5.12 11.03 7.24
N LYS A 145 -5.79 11.17 8.38
CA LYS A 145 -5.19 11.72 9.58
C LYS A 145 -4.05 10.84 10.08
N ALA A 146 -4.26 9.54 10.11
CA ALA A 146 -3.23 8.59 10.55
C ALA A 146 -2.00 8.59 9.63
N MET A 147 -2.21 8.74 8.33
CA MET A 147 -1.12 8.84 7.35
C MET A 147 -0.26 10.08 7.60
N GLU A 148 -0.86 11.17 8.04
CA GLU A 148 -0.13 12.38 8.41
C GLU A 148 0.58 12.20 9.75
N ASP A 149 -0.12 11.68 10.76
CA ASP A 149 0.42 11.52 12.12
C ASP A 149 1.56 10.49 12.17
N HIS A 150 1.52 9.47 11.33
CA HIS A 150 2.48 8.35 11.32
C HIS A 150 3.25 8.22 10.00
N ARG A 151 3.41 9.30 9.28
CA ARG A 151 4.06 9.31 7.97
C ARG A 151 5.46 8.70 7.94
N ASP A 152 6.14 8.67 9.07
CA ASP A 152 7.50 8.14 9.18
C ASP A 152 7.54 6.61 9.33
N ASP A 153 6.43 5.97 9.67
CA ASP A 153 6.40 4.53 9.95
C ASP A 153 5.08 3.84 9.56
N LEU A 154 4.46 4.31 8.50
CA LEU A 154 3.26 3.69 7.96
C LEU A 154 3.19 3.92 6.45
N VAL A 155 3.00 2.85 5.70
CA VAL A 155 2.74 2.91 4.26
C VAL A 155 1.35 2.33 4.00
N VAL A 156 0.55 3.04 3.22
CA VAL A 156 -0.79 2.58 2.84
C VAL A 156 -0.81 2.27 1.34
N ILE A 157 -1.30 1.09 1.02
CA ILE A 157 -1.52 0.67 -0.37
C ILE A 157 -3.02 0.41 -0.53
N VAL A 158 -3.64 1.08 -1.47
CA VAL A 158 -5.04 0.86 -1.81
C VAL A 158 -5.12 0.14 -3.16
N ALA A 159 -6.05 -0.80 -3.28
CA ALA A 159 -6.09 -1.68 -4.45
C ALA A 159 -7.51 -1.87 -4.98
N GLY A 160 -7.63 -2.12 -6.28
CA GLY A 160 -8.89 -2.38 -6.94
C GLY A 160 -8.80 -2.29 -8.46
N TYR A 161 -9.95 -2.26 -9.12
CA TYR A 161 -10.03 -2.10 -10.57
C TYR A 161 -9.61 -0.69 -11.01
N ASP A 162 -8.97 -0.58 -12.18
CA ASP A 162 -8.39 0.65 -12.71
C ASP A 162 -9.33 1.86 -12.65
N GLY A 163 -10.42 1.81 -13.38
CA GLY A 163 -11.33 2.96 -13.49
C GLY A 163 -11.97 3.33 -12.17
N LEU A 164 -12.29 2.34 -11.34
CA LEU A 164 -12.90 2.56 -10.03
C LEU A 164 -11.90 3.18 -9.05
N MET A 165 -10.65 2.74 -9.07
CA MET A 165 -9.62 3.29 -8.21
C MET A 165 -9.26 4.72 -8.58
N GLU A 166 -9.18 5.01 -9.88
CA GLU A 166 -8.92 6.37 -10.35
C GLU A 166 -10.02 7.33 -9.88
N LYS A 167 -11.28 6.95 -10.04
CA LYS A 167 -12.41 7.75 -9.54
C LYS A 167 -12.35 7.94 -8.03
N PHE A 168 -12.03 6.89 -7.30
CA PHE A 168 -11.94 6.92 -5.85
C PHE A 168 -10.88 7.93 -5.39
N ILE A 169 -9.69 7.87 -5.95
CA ILE A 169 -8.60 8.77 -5.58
C ILE A 169 -8.95 10.21 -5.92
N HIS A 170 -9.50 10.47 -7.11
CA HIS A 170 -9.84 11.83 -7.54
C HIS A 170 -11.10 12.39 -6.88
N SER A 171 -11.87 11.58 -6.15
CA SER A 171 -13.05 12.03 -5.44
C SER A 171 -12.74 12.83 -4.16
N ASN A 172 -11.50 12.82 -3.71
CA ASN A 172 -11.11 13.42 -2.44
C ASN A 172 -9.71 14.05 -2.56
N PRO A 173 -9.59 15.37 -2.31
CA PRO A 173 -8.29 16.05 -2.41
C PRO A 173 -7.21 15.47 -1.49
N GLY A 174 -7.60 14.97 -0.31
CA GLY A 174 -6.68 14.34 0.62
C GLY A 174 -6.10 13.03 0.07
N LEU A 175 -6.94 12.25 -0.63
CA LEU A 175 -6.49 11.04 -1.30
C LEU A 175 -5.57 11.37 -2.47
N GLU A 176 -5.94 12.35 -3.31
CA GLU A 176 -5.12 12.76 -4.44
C GLU A 176 -3.73 13.21 -4.02
N SER A 177 -3.63 13.96 -2.94
CA SER A 177 -2.34 14.49 -2.49
C SER A 177 -1.41 13.40 -1.95
N ARG A 178 -1.97 12.31 -1.43
CA ARG A 178 -1.19 11.23 -0.80
C ARG A 178 -0.95 10.04 -1.71
N PHE A 179 -1.85 9.78 -2.66
CA PHE A 179 -1.79 8.62 -3.57
C PHE A 179 -1.52 9.09 -4.99
N ASN A 180 -0.26 9.32 -5.31
CA ASN A 180 0.17 9.79 -6.63
C ASN A 180 1.00 8.77 -7.41
N ARG A 181 1.19 7.55 -6.87
CA ARG A 181 1.90 6.46 -7.51
C ARG A 181 0.95 5.31 -7.79
N TYR A 182 0.86 4.93 -9.05
CA TYR A 182 0.01 3.84 -9.52
C TYR A 182 0.87 2.70 -10.02
N LEU A 183 0.53 1.49 -9.62
CA LEU A 183 1.16 0.28 -10.11
C LEU A 183 0.09 -0.62 -10.70
N HIS A 184 0.17 -0.84 -12.01
CA HIS A 184 -0.83 -1.65 -12.71
C HIS A 184 -0.35 -3.09 -12.85
N PHE A 185 -1.26 -4.03 -12.53
CA PHE A 185 -1.04 -5.45 -12.63
C PHE A 185 -1.84 -6.01 -13.80
N ASP A 186 -1.14 -6.37 -14.85
CA ASP A 186 -1.75 -7.01 -16.02
C ASP A 186 -2.20 -8.43 -15.68
N ASP A 187 -3.20 -8.90 -16.42
CA ASP A 187 -3.58 -10.31 -16.33
C ASP A 187 -2.42 -11.20 -16.79
N TYR A 188 -2.30 -12.38 -16.20
CA TYR A 188 -1.32 -13.35 -16.66
C TYR A 188 -1.68 -13.83 -18.05
N SER A 189 -0.67 -13.98 -18.91
CA SER A 189 -0.83 -14.63 -20.21
C SER A 189 -1.13 -16.11 -20.02
N LEU A 190 -1.60 -16.80 -21.05
CA LEU A 190 -1.86 -18.23 -20.99
C LEU A 190 -0.58 -19.01 -20.62
N ASP A 191 0.56 -18.65 -21.23
CA ASP A 191 1.84 -19.28 -20.93
C ASP A 191 2.25 -19.06 -19.48
N GLU A 192 2.05 -17.86 -18.96
CA GLU A 192 2.33 -17.54 -17.56
C GLU A 192 1.43 -18.33 -16.61
N MET A 193 0.15 -18.49 -16.95
CA MET A 193 -0.77 -19.31 -16.15
C MET A 193 -0.32 -20.76 -16.10
N LEU A 194 0.20 -21.29 -17.19
CA LEU A 194 0.72 -22.66 -17.25
C LEU A 194 1.95 -22.84 -16.36
N GLU A 195 2.79 -21.82 -16.24
CA GLU A 195 3.94 -21.86 -15.33
C GLU A 195 3.54 -21.83 -13.86
N ILE A 196 2.45 -21.12 -13.52
CA ILE A 196 1.94 -21.03 -12.15
C ILE A 196 1.33 -22.36 -11.70
N PHE A 197 0.64 -23.05 -12.59
CA PHE A 197 0.05 -24.36 -12.34
C PHE A 197 1.00 -25.48 -12.72
#